data_dffcc4f1c0778ba5656f502e37282883
#
_entry.id   dffcc4f1c0778ba5656f502e37282883
#
_cell.length_a   1.000
_cell.length_b   1.000
_cell.length_c   1.000
_cell.angle_alpha   90.00
_cell.angle_beta   90.00
_cell.angle_gamma   90.00
#
_symmetry.space_group_name_H-M   'P 1'
#
loop_
_entity.id
_entity.type
_entity.pdbx_description
1 polymer ?
#
loop_
_entity_poly.entity_id
_entity_poly.type
_entity_poly.pdbx_seq_one_letter_code
_entity_poly.pdbx_strand_id
1 'polypeptide(L)'
;MLNIRKLISLLFATVLFSSISTQSFAIDKLHFIIGGGAGGGWDGTARGTGEALTKSGMLKSASFENMSGGGGGKALAFMINTKPEGTILVQST
;
A
#
# COMPACT_ATOMS: atom_id res chain seq x y z
N MET A 1 -2.55 47.22 26.66
CA MET A 1 -3.64 46.97 25.71
C MET A 1 -3.15 46.15 24.58
N LEU A 2 -3.70 44.96 24.38
CA LEU A 2 -3.34 44.11 23.24
C LEU A 2 -3.84 44.78 21.97
N ASN A 3 -2.94 45.12 21.09
CA ASN A 3 -3.28 45.75 19.83
C ASN A 3 -3.91 44.70 18.89
N ILE A 4 -5.02 45.04 18.28
CA ILE A 4 -5.77 44.14 17.39
C ILE A 4 -4.91 43.58 16.24
N ARG A 5 -3.88 44.34 15.84
CA ARG A 5 -2.89 43.89 14.85
C ARG A 5 -2.08 42.71 15.34
N LYS A 6 -1.69 42.68 16.62
CA LYS A 6 -0.98 41.56 17.23
C LYS A 6 -1.86 40.33 17.38
N LEU A 7 -3.14 40.51 17.70
CA LEU A 7 -4.11 39.41 17.74
C LEU A 7 -4.34 38.79 16.37
N ILE A 8 -4.47 39.59 15.33
CA ILE A 8 -4.62 39.10 13.94
C ILE A 8 -3.36 38.38 13.47
N SER A 9 -2.17 38.86 13.82
CA SER A 9 -0.90 38.19 13.48
C SER A 9 -0.77 36.83 14.18
N LEU A 10 -1.19 36.74 15.43
CA LEU A 10 -1.19 35.47 16.19
C LEU A 10 -2.18 34.46 15.61
N LEU A 11 -3.38 34.91 15.26
CA LEU A 11 -4.39 34.08 14.60
C LEU A 11 -3.91 33.59 13.23
N PHE A 12 -3.26 34.43 12.47
CA PHE A 12 -2.72 34.09 11.17
C PHE A 12 -1.58 33.04 11.27
N ALA A 13 -0.69 33.19 12.26
CA ALA A 13 0.37 32.22 12.52
C ALA A 13 -0.20 30.86 12.95
N THR A 14 -1.26 30.84 13.76
CA THR A 14 -1.92 29.61 14.18
C THR A 14 -2.58 28.88 13.01
N VAL A 15 -3.22 29.60 12.12
CA VAL A 15 -3.85 29.04 10.90
C VAL A 15 -2.79 28.47 9.96
N LEU A 16 -1.66 29.13 9.79
CA LEU A 16 -0.55 28.63 8.99
C LEU A 16 0.06 27.34 9.56
N PHE A 17 0.11 27.23 10.89
CA PHE A 17 0.66 26.04 11.55
C PHE A 17 -0.29 24.84 11.42
N SER A 18 -1.60 25.05 11.43
CA SER A 18 -2.61 24.01 11.28
C SER A 18 -2.78 23.53 9.83
N SER A 19 -2.21 24.24 8.85
CA SER A 19 -2.25 23.84 7.43
C SER A 19 -1.08 22.92 7.02
N ILE A 20 -0.22 22.52 7.94
CA ILE A 20 0.76 21.47 7.69
C ILE A 20 0.00 20.14 7.62
N SER A 21 -0.51 19.83 6.45
CA SER A 21 -1.14 18.53 6.18
C SER A 21 -0.05 17.45 6.15
N THR A 22 -0.26 16.40 6.92
CA THR A 22 0.50 15.18 6.76
C THR A 22 0.22 14.63 5.36
N GLN A 23 1.22 14.63 4.49
CA GLN A 23 1.10 14.03 3.18
C GLN A 23 1.06 12.50 3.34
N SER A 24 -0.04 11.90 2.94
CA SER A 24 -0.10 10.46 2.79
C SER A 24 0.43 10.11 1.40
N PHE A 25 1.46 9.25 1.36
CA PHE A 25 2.02 8.76 0.10
C PHE A 25 1.31 7.48 -0.28
N ALA A 26 0.63 7.48 -1.43
CA ALA A 26 0.12 6.26 -2.01
C ALA A 26 1.25 5.52 -2.75
N ILE A 27 1.29 4.20 -2.62
CA ILE A 27 2.15 3.35 -3.43
C ILE A 27 1.59 3.36 -4.85
N ASP A 28 2.46 3.55 -5.85
CA ASP A 28 2.02 3.69 -7.23
C ASP A 28 1.50 2.35 -7.80
N LYS A 29 2.31 1.31 -7.71
CA LYS A 29 1.97 -0.03 -8.22
C LYS A 29 2.47 -1.10 -7.25
N LEU A 30 1.68 -2.16 -7.10
CA LEU A 30 2.08 -3.34 -6.34
C LEU A 30 1.65 -4.59 -7.11
N HIS A 31 2.60 -5.50 -7.32
CA HIS A 31 2.35 -6.77 -7.95
C HIS A 31 2.30 -7.86 -6.88
N PHE A 32 1.24 -8.65 -6.92
CA PHE A 32 1.06 -9.75 -5.98
C PHE A 32 1.38 -11.06 -6.68
N ILE A 33 2.40 -11.76 -6.21
CA ILE A 33 2.66 -13.15 -6.57
C ILE A 33 1.92 -14.02 -5.57
N ILE A 34 1.13 -14.93 -6.07
CA ILE A 34 0.28 -15.81 -5.26
C ILE A 34 0.81 -17.22 -5.41
N GLY A 35 1.26 -17.82 -4.31
CA GLY A 35 1.86 -19.14 -4.30
C GLY A 35 0.87 -20.30 -4.43
N GLY A 36 -0.35 -20.04 -4.83
CA GLY A 36 -1.42 -21.01 -5.01
C GLY A 36 -2.24 -20.76 -6.26
N GLY A 37 -3.15 -21.68 -6.53
CA GLY A 37 -4.03 -21.60 -7.69
C GLY A 37 -5.12 -20.54 -7.58
N ALA A 38 -5.64 -20.11 -8.73
CA ALA A 38 -6.74 -19.17 -8.81
C ALA A 38 -7.99 -19.72 -8.11
N GLY A 39 -8.65 -18.86 -7.33
CA GLY A 39 -9.84 -19.22 -6.55
C GLY A 39 -9.54 -19.85 -5.20
N GLY A 40 -8.28 -20.16 -4.89
CA GLY A 40 -7.90 -20.68 -3.57
C GLY A 40 -7.82 -19.59 -2.48
N GLY A 41 -7.53 -20.03 -1.25
CA GLY A 41 -7.50 -19.12 -0.10
C GLY A 41 -6.46 -18.00 -0.23
N TRP A 42 -5.29 -18.30 -0.70
CA TRP A 42 -4.24 -17.30 -0.90
C TRP A 42 -4.58 -16.32 -2.03
N ASP A 43 -5.21 -16.82 -3.08
CA ASP A 43 -5.71 -16.00 -4.19
C ASP A 43 -6.75 -14.99 -3.68
N GLY A 44 -7.74 -15.46 -2.92
CA GLY A 44 -8.76 -14.60 -2.32
C GLY A 44 -8.16 -13.56 -1.38
N THR A 45 -7.19 -13.93 -0.55
CA THR A 45 -6.48 -13.02 0.35
C THR A 45 -5.73 -11.94 -0.42
N ALA A 46 -4.98 -12.32 -1.45
CA ALA A 46 -4.21 -11.37 -2.25
C ALA A 46 -5.11 -10.38 -2.98
N ARG A 47 -6.13 -10.87 -3.66
CA ARG A 47 -7.06 -10.03 -4.42
C ARG A 47 -7.90 -9.13 -3.53
N GLY A 48 -8.37 -9.65 -2.39
CA GLY A 48 -9.08 -8.85 -1.40
C GLY A 48 -8.21 -7.76 -0.78
N THR A 49 -6.96 -8.06 -0.49
CA THR A 49 -5.99 -7.09 0.03
C THR A 49 -5.71 -5.99 -1.00
N GLY A 50 -5.41 -6.37 -2.23
CA GLY A 50 -5.17 -5.42 -3.32
C GLY A 50 -6.36 -4.51 -3.58
N GLU A 51 -7.56 -5.06 -3.55
CA GLU A 51 -8.79 -4.29 -3.71
C GLU A 51 -9.00 -3.30 -2.55
N ALA A 52 -8.82 -3.75 -1.32
CA ALA A 52 -8.95 -2.88 -0.15
C ALA A 52 -7.94 -1.74 -0.17
N LEU A 53 -6.69 -2.02 -0.53
CA LEU A 53 -5.65 -1.01 -0.63
C LEU A 53 -5.93 0.01 -1.73
N THR A 54 -6.44 -0.43 -2.88
CA THR A 54 -6.81 0.46 -3.98
C THR A 54 -8.01 1.34 -3.63
N LYS A 55 -9.03 0.77 -3.03
CA LYS A 55 -10.23 1.50 -2.59
C LYS A 55 -9.92 2.52 -1.50
N SER A 56 -8.99 2.23 -0.62
CA SER A 56 -8.58 3.16 0.44
C SER A 56 -7.68 4.30 -0.03
N GLY A 57 -7.20 4.25 -1.27
CA GLY A 57 -6.27 5.22 -1.80
C GLY A 57 -4.82 5.01 -1.38
N MET A 58 -4.50 3.94 -0.66
CA MET A 58 -3.13 3.60 -0.24
C MET A 58 -2.31 3.02 -1.39
N LEU A 59 -2.97 2.52 -2.41
CA LEU A 59 -2.36 1.92 -3.60
C LEU A 59 -3.10 2.42 -4.85
N LYS A 60 -2.37 2.87 -5.86
CA LYS A 60 -2.98 3.35 -7.11
C LYS A 60 -3.42 2.20 -8.01
N SER A 61 -2.60 1.17 -8.15
CA SER A 61 -2.95 -0.01 -8.95
C SER A 61 -2.33 -1.28 -8.39
N ALA A 62 -3.05 -2.38 -8.52
CA ALA A 62 -2.61 -3.71 -8.13
C ALA A 62 -2.66 -4.64 -9.33
N SER A 63 -1.71 -5.55 -9.42
CA SER A 63 -1.71 -6.66 -10.37
C SER A 63 -1.46 -7.97 -9.66
N PHE A 64 -1.90 -9.08 -10.26
CA PHE A 64 -1.90 -10.38 -9.59
C PHE A 64 -1.42 -11.46 -10.55
N GLU A 65 -0.61 -12.36 -10.02
CA GLU A 65 -0.12 -13.52 -10.77
C GLU A 65 -0.14 -14.75 -9.87
N ASN A 66 -0.80 -15.79 -10.32
CA ASN A 66 -0.79 -17.08 -9.64
C ASN A 66 0.40 -17.91 -10.10
N MET A 67 1.20 -18.36 -9.16
CA MET A 67 2.39 -19.16 -9.40
C MET A 67 2.31 -20.39 -8.50
N SER A 68 1.44 -21.34 -8.86
CA SER A 68 1.24 -22.55 -8.06
C SER A 68 2.32 -23.59 -8.34
N GLY A 69 2.60 -24.39 -7.35
CA GLY A 69 3.53 -25.50 -7.45
C GLY A 69 4.35 -25.68 -6.18
N GLY A 70 4.59 -26.93 -5.80
CA GLY A 70 5.41 -27.27 -4.65
C GLY A 70 4.94 -26.71 -3.31
N GLY A 71 3.63 -26.55 -3.12
CA GLY A 71 3.09 -25.97 -1.88
C GLY A 71 3.52 -24.53 -1.61
N GLY A 72 3.77 -23.76 -2.65
CA GLY A 72 4.28 -22.40 -2.58
C GLY A 72 5.79 -22.28 -2.80
N GLY A 73 6.51 -23.39 -2.90
CA GLY A 73 7.97 -23.39 -3.09
C GLY A 73 8.41 -22.76 -4.41
N LYS A 74 7.63 -22.95 -5.47
CA LYS A 74 7.92 -22.36 -6.78
C LYS A 74 7.88 -20.82 -6.72
N ALA A 75 6.84 -20.27 -6.13
CA ALA A 75 6.70 -18.81 -5.96
C ALA A 75 7.79 -18.24 -5.06
N LEU A 76 8.11 -18.93 -3.97
CA LEU A 76 9.18 -18.53 -3.07
C LEU A 76 10.53 -18.51 -3.77
N ALA A 77 10.86 -19.55 -4.54
CA ALA A 77 12.09 -19.63 -5.32
C ALA A 77 12.17 -18.49 -6.35
N PHE A 78 11.09 -18.20 -7.03
CA PHE A 78 10.99 -17.06 -7.94
C PHE A 78 11.33 -15.75 -7.25
N MET A 79 10.75 -15.48 -6.10
CA MET A 79 11.00 -14.25 -5.34
C MET A 79 12.46 -14.13 -4.88
N ILE A 80 13.05 -15.23 -4.42
CA ILE A 80 14.44 -15.26 -3.95
C ILE A 80 15.41 -15.04 -5.10
N ASN A 81 15.16 -15.68 -6.24
CA ASN A 81 16.08 -15.66 -7.39
C ASN A 81 15.98 -14.38 -8.21
N THR A 82 14.79 -13.80 -8.35
CA THR A 82 14.58 -12.63 -9.21
C THR A 82 14.54 -11.32 -8.44
N LYS A 83 14.20 -11.35 -7.14
CA LYS A 83 14.07 -10.16 -6.28
C LYS A 83 13.31 -9.02 -6.97
N PRO A 84 12.09 -9.27 -7.47
CA PRO A 84 11.38 -8.27 -8.28
C PRO A 84 10.94 -7.09 -7.43
N GLU A 85 11.22 -5.88 -7.90
CA GLU A 85 10.79 -4.67 -7.22
C GLU A 85 9.27 -4.50 -7.27
N GLY A 86 8.70 -3.84 -6.27
CA GLY A 86 7.26 -3.57 -6.21
C GLY A 86 6.40 -4.82 -6.20
N THR A 87 6.93 -5.93 -5.71
CA THR A 87 6.28 -7.23 -5.73
C THR A 87 6.23 -7.83 -4.33
N ILE A 88 5.11 -8.39 -3.96
CA ILE A 88 4.95 -9.11 -2.70
C ILE A 88 4.47 -10.54 -2.96
N LEU A 89 4.89 -11.44 -2.10
CA LEU A 89 4.46 -12.82 -2.12
C LEU A 89 3.34 -13.04 -1.10
N VAL A 90 2.24 -13.63 -1.55
CA VAL A 90 1.11 -13.98 -0.69
C VAL A 90 0.97 -15.49 -0.65
N GLN A 91 1.37 -16.05 0.45
CA GLN A 91 1.19 -17.46 0.78
C GLN A 91 1.39 -17.67 2.28
N SER A 92 0.88 -18.74 2.81
CA SER A 92 1.14 -19.15 4.19
C SER A 92 1.71 -20.57 4.23
N THR A 93 2.29 -20.86 5.33
CA THR A 93 2.76 -22.22 5.63
C THR A 93 1.63 -23.07 6.20
#